data_dc47558d8dc1c0924184fe2bae3d931a
#
_entry.id   dc47558d8dc1c0924184fe2bae3d931a
#
_cell.length_a   1.000
_cell.length_b   1.000
_cell.length_c   1.000
_cell.angle_alpha   90.00
_cell.angle_beta   90.00
_cell.angle_gamma   90.00
#
_symmetry.space_group_name_H-M   'P 1'
#
loop_
_entity.id
_entity.type
_entity.pdbx_description
1 polymer ?
#
loop_
_entity_poly.entity_id
_entity_poly.type
_entity_poly.pdbx_seq_one_letter_code
_entity_poly.pdbx_strand_id
1 'polypeptide(L)'
;MRGVAEAFAGAGYDVELPRLPGHGTAVSDMIPSRWSDWSFEVAAAYARLAARVDKVVVAGLSMGGSLTLWTALQQPSVSGIVCINPASQPQAEEMIEMVKGMLAEGTEVFPGIGSDIADPNVKESSYPETPLAPLVSMVEDGIKPMLSKYGSCKIPMLLITSKNDHVVDPATSDELAAQWGGPVERILLDRSFHVATQDYDKDFINESALAFAAKVTA
;
A
#
# COMPACT_ATOMS: atom_id res chain seq x y z
N MET A 1 7.23 4.83 3.60
CA MET A 1 7.72 4.80 2.20
C MET A 1 8.88 5.76 1.92
N ARG A 2 9.14 6.80 2.74
CA ARG A 2 10.25 7.75 2.48
C ARG A 2 11.61 7.04 2.31
N GLY A 3 11.99 6.12 3.22
CA GLY A 3 13.26 5.40 3.13
C GLY A 3 13.42 4.60 1.83
N VAL A 4 12.33 3.96 1.36
CA VAL A 4 12.32 3.27 0.05
C VAL A 4 12.57 4.28 -1.08
N ALA A 5 11.88 5.42 -1.08
CA ALA A 5 12.05 6.46 -2.09
C ALA A 5 13.48 7.03 -2.10
N GLU A 6 14.07 7.25 -0.92
CA GLU A 6 15.45 7.72 -0.77
C GLU A 6 16.47 6.69 -1.28
N ALA A 7 16.21 5.38 -1.03
CA ALA A 7 17.06 4.31 -1.54
C ALA A 7 17.05 4.26 -3.09
N PHE A 8 15.85 4.38 -3.70
CA PHE A 8 15.75 4.45 -5.16
C PHE A 8 16.43 5.68 -5.76
N ALA A 9 16.19 6.86 -5.17
CA ALA A 9 16.85 8.09 -5.60
C ALA A 9 18.38 7.99 -5.48
N GLY A 10 18.89 7.41 -4.38
CA GLY A 10 20.31 7.16 -4.16
C GLY A 10 20.93 6.18 -5.17
N ALA A 11 20.12 5.28 -5.72
CA ALA A 11 20.52 4.35 -6.79
C ALA A 11 20.39 4.94 -8.21
N GLY A 12 19.99 6.22 -8.33
CA GLY A 12 19.90 6.93 -9.60
C GLY A 12 18.57 6.84 -10.33
N TYR A 13 17.52 6.34 -9.68
CA TYR A 13 16.17 6.35 -10.26
C TYR A 13 15.50 7.71 -10.09
N ASP A 14 14.71 8.12 -11.07
CA ASP A 14 13.71 9.17 -10.90
C ASP A 14 12.60 8.67 -9.98
N VAL A 15 12.17 9.49 -9.00
CA VAL A 15 11.20 9.09 -7.98
C VAL A 15 10.08 10.11 -7.87
N GLU A 16 8.83 9.63 -7.81
CA GLU A 16 7.66 10.36 -7.34
C GLU A 16 7.20 9.74 -6.02
N LEU A 17 7.08 10.55 -4.98
CA LEU A 17 6.54 10.16 -3.68
C LEU A 17 5.37 11.10 -3.33
N PRO A 18 4.16 10.83 -3.84
CA PRO A 18 3.02 11.71 -3.61
C PRO A 18 2.60 11.67 -2.14
N ARG A 19 2.26 12.84 -1.59
CA ARG A 19 1.56 12.93 -0.33
C ARG A 19 0.06 12.82 -0.61
N LEU A 20 -0.55 11.75 -0.16
CA LEU A 20 -1.97 11.52 -0.38
C LEU A 20 -2.84 12.55 0.37
N PRO A 21 -3.97 12.99 -0.19
CA PRO A 21 -4.93 13.85 0.50
C PRO A 21 -5.26 13.37 1.91
N GLY A 22 -5.25 14.27 2.87
CA GLY A 22 -5.49 14.01 4.29
C GLY A 22 -4.33 13.38 5.06
N HIS A 23 -3.21 13.01 4.40
CA HIS A 23 -2.04 12.43 5.08
C HIS A 23 -0.99 13.49 5.47
N GLY A 24 -0.43 13.35 6.67
CA GLY A 24 0.66 14.21 7.16
C GLY A 24 0.25 15.65 7.45
N THR A 25 -1.01 15.89 7.79
CA THR A 25 -1.60 17.17 8.19
C THR A 25 -2.40 17.02 9.49
N ALA A 26 -3.72 16.80 9.40
CA ALA A 26 -4.60 16.58 10.55
C ALA A 26 -5.66 15.50 10.22
N VAL A 27 -6.22 14.86 11.26
CA VAL A 27 -7.30 13.88 11.11
C VAL A 27 -8.51 14.51 10.39
N SER A 28 -8.83 15.78 10.73
CA SER A 28 -9.91 16.55 10.10
C SER A 28 -9.77 16.68 8.58
N ASP A 29 -8.54 16.68 8.07
CA ASP A 29 -8.28 16.75 6.63
C ASP A 29 -8.46 15.38 5.95
N MET A 30 -8.35 14.30 6.73
CA MET A 30 -8.55 12.94 6.22
C MET A 30 -10.02 12.54 6.22
N ILE A 31 -10.84 12.99 7.16
CA ILE A 31 -12.27 12.63 7.27
C ILE A 31 -13.03 12.80 5.94
N PRO A 32 -12.87 13.88 5.16
CA PRO A 32 -13.53 14.03 3.86
C PRO A 32 -12.88 13.21 2.74
N SER A 33 -11.65 12.71 2.90
CA SER A 33 -10.94 11.99 1.84
C SER A 33 -11.61 10.67 1.49
N ARG A 34 -11.51 10.27 0.23
CA ARG A 34 -12.06 9.01 -0.30
C ARG A 34 -11.02 8.32 -1.18
N TRP A 35 -11.29 7.09 -1.53
CA TRP A 35 -10.45 6.32 -2.45
C TRP A 35 -10.17 7.07 -3.76
N SER A 36 -11.16 7.75 -4.31
CA SER A 36 -11.04 8.53 -5.54
C SER A 36 -9.97 9.62 -5.44
N ASP A 37 -9.85 10.30 -4.28
CA ASP A 37 -8.87 11.36 -4.08
C ASP A 37 -7.45 10.79 -4.06
N TRP A 38 -7.27 9.67 -3.40
CA TRP A 38 -5.98 9.00 -3.31
C TRP A 38 -5.54 8.38 -4.64
N SER A 39 -6.46 7.68 -5.31
CA SER A 39 -6.18 7.07 -6.61
C SER A 39 -5.91 8.11 -7.69
N PHE A 40 -6.59 9.26 -7.65
CA PHE A 40 -6.32 10.39 -8.53
C PHE A 40 -4.91 10.96 -8.33
N GLU A 41 -4.48 11.18 -7.06
CA GLU A 41 -3.13 11.69 -6.78
C GLU A 41 -2.04 10.70 -7.22
N VAL A 42 -2.26 9.40 -7.01
CA VAL A 42 -1.33 8.36 -7.48
C VAL A 42 -1.28 8.31 -9.00
N ALA A 43 -2.42 8.40 -9.69
CA ALA A 43 -2.47 8.47 -11.15
C ALA A 43 -1.74 9.70 -11.70
N ALA A 44 -1.88 10.85 -11.05
CA ALA A 44 -1.18 12.07 -11.42
C ALA A 44 0.33 11.95 -11.22
N ALA A 45 0.78 11.35 -10.09
CA ALA A 45 2.19 11.08 -9.83
C ALA A 45 2.77 10.10 -10.87
N TYR A 46 2.04 9.03 -11.18
CA TYR A 46 2.42 8.09 -12.23
C TYR A 46 2.59 8.80 -13.58
N ALA A 47 1.63 9.62 -13.98
CA ALA A 47 1.68 10.34 -15.25
C ALA A 47 2.87 11.33 -15.31
N ARG A 48 3.18 12.03 -14.21
CA ARG A 48 4.36 12.90 -14.12
C ARG A 48 5.66 12.13 -14.30
N LEU A 49 5.77 10.94 -13.67
CA LEU A 49 6.95 10.10 -13.79
C LEU A 49 7.07 9.49 -15.19
N ALA A 50 6.02 8.89 -15.71
CA ALA A 50 5.98 8.24 -17.02
C ALA A 50 6.26 9.22 -18.19
N ALA A 51 6.06 10.52 -17.99
CA ALA A 51 6.45 11.53 -18.96
C ALA A 51 7.98 11.79 -19.05
N ARG A 52 8.75 11.27 -18.09
CA ARG A 52 10.20 11.51 -17.97
C ARG A 52 11.04 10.25 -18.14
N VAL A 53 10.43 9.06 -17.97
CA VAL A 53 11.15 7.78 -18.02
C VAL A 53 10.39 6.77 -18.86
N ASP A 54 11.11 5.81 -19.44
CA ASP A 54 10.52 4.76 -20.30
C ASP A 54 9.86 3.64 -19.51
N LYS A 55 10.33 3.38 -18.29
CA LYS A 55 9.87 2.24 -17.46
C LYS A 55 9.59 2.71 -16.04
N VAL A 56 8.46 2.29 -15.49
CA VAL A 56 8.01 2.67 -14.15
C VAL A 56 7.76 1.43 -13.30
N VAL A 57 8.28 1.43 -12.08
CA VAL A 57 7.94 0.50 -11.02
C VAL A 57 7.16 1.25 -9.95
N VAL A 58 6.06 0.65 -9.47
CA VAL A 58 5.23 1.24 -8.41
C VAL A 58 5.41 0.45 -7.12
N ALA A 59 5.58 1.14 -6.00
CA ALA A 59 5.79 0.51 -4.69
C ALA A 59 4.90 1.11 -3.61
N GLY A 60 4.35 0.26 -2.74
CA GLY A 60 3.49 0.72 -1.65
C GLY A 60 3.40 -0.24 -0.49
N LEU A 61 3.15 0.33 0.71
CA LEU A 61 2.91 -0.38 1.96
C LEU A 61 1.43 -0.22 2.35
N SER A 62 0.81 -1.30 2.85
CA SER A 62 -0.56 -1.28 3.40
C SER A 62 -1.59 -0.74 2.38
N MET A 63 -2.33 0.32 2.68
CA MET A 63 -3.18 1.04 1.73
C MET A 63 -2.39 1.50 0.49
N GLY A 64 -1.12 1.90 0.65
CA GLY A 64 -0.24 2.19 -0.49
C GLY A 64 0.00 0.97 -1.37
N GLY A 65 0.00 -0.23 -0.79
CA GLY A 65 -0.02 -1.51 -1.52
C GLY A 65 -1.31 -1.69 -2.33
N SER A 66 -2.48 -1.37 -1.75
CA SER A 66 -3.76 -1.38 -2.48
C SER A 66 -3.74 -0.41 -3.67
N LEU A 67 -3.21 0.81 -3.48
CA LEU A 67 -3.03 1.80 -4.55
C LEU A 67 -2.03 1.34 -5.62
N THR A 68 -1.00 0.58 -5.22
CA THR A 68 -0.03 -0.05 -6.14
C THR A 68 -0.71 -1.11 -7.01
N LEU A 69 -1.53 -1.98 -6.41
CA LEU A 69 -2.34 -2.97 -7.14
C LEU A 69 -3.33 -2.29 -8.09
N TRP A 70 -4.02 -1.25 -7.60
CA TRP A 70 -4.92 -0.46 -8.44
C TRP A 70 -4.20 0.16 -9.63
N THR A 71 -3.02 0.74 -9.41
CA THR A 71 -2.23 1.35 -10.50
C THR A 71 -1.85 0.31 -11.55
N ALA A 72 -1.41 -0.89 -11.15
CA ALA A 72 -1.11 -1.98 -12.08
C ALA A 72 -2.32 -2.40 -12.92
N LEU A 73 -3.51 -2.38 -12.33
CA LEU A 73 -4.76 -2.71 -13.04
C LEU A 73 -5.22 -1.61 -14.01
N GLN A 74 -4.85 -0.34 -13.75
CA GLN A 74 -5.22 0.79 -14.61
C GLN A 74 -4.16 1.12 -15.66
N GLN A 75 -2.89 0.78 -15.41
CA GLN A 75 -1.74 1.18 -16.22
C GLN A 75 -0.96 -0.05 -16.70
N PRO A 76 -1.32 -0.66 -17.82
CA PRO A 76 -0.65 -1.86 -18.34
C PRO A 76 0.83 -1.67 -18.69
N SER A 77 1.29 -0.42 -18.79
CA SER A 77 2.68 -0.05 -19.08
C SER A 77 3.59 -0.05 -17.84
N VAL A 78 3.05 -0.26 -16.64
CA VAL A 78 3.86 -0.48 -15.44
C VAL A 78 4.74 -1.71 -15.61
N SER A 79 6.06 -1.56 -15.40
CA SER A 79 7.04 -2.63 -15.62
C SER A 79 7.06 -3.67 -14.49
N GLY A 80 6.68 -3.27 -13.28
CA GLY A 80 6.62 -4.14 -12.11
C GLY A 80 6.04 -3.41 -10.90
N ILE A 81 5.59 -4.16 -9.92
CA ILE A 81 5.07 -3.62 -8.66
C ILE A 81 5.73 -4.25 -7.43
N VAL A 82 5.90 -3.45 -6.38
CA VAL A 82 6.36 -3.90 -5.06
C VAL A 82 5.27 -3.64 -4.03
N CYS A 83 4.69 -4.69 -3.51
CA CYS A 83 3.65 -4.62 -2.48
C CYS A 83 4.24 -5.10 -1.14
N ILE A 84 4.19 -4.25 -0.12
CA ILE A 84 4.70 -4.53 1.22
C ILE A 84 3.49 -4.54 2.15
N ASN A 85 3.21 -5.68 2.78
CA ASN A 85 2.06 -5.86 3.67
C ASN A 85 0.76 -5.23 3.12
N PRO A 86 0.38 -5.50 1.85
CA PRO A 86 -0.70 -4.77 1.19
C PRO A 86 -2.06 -5.11 1.79
N ALA A 87 -2.93 -4.12 1.97
CA ALA A 87 -4.35 -4.34 2.22
C ALA A 87 -5.03 -4.77 0.90
N SER A 88 -4.92 -6.05 0.57
CA SER A 88 -5.33 -6.63 -0.73
C SER A 88 -6.69 -7.32 -0.71
N GLN A 89 -7.22 -7.60 0.48
CA GLN A 89 -8.53 -8.21 0.70
C GLN A 89 -9.40 -7.29 1.56
N PRO A 90 -10.73 -7.28 1.37
CA PRO A 90 -11.63 -6.52 2.23
C PRO A 90 -11.68 -7.16 3.63
N GLN A 91 -11.94 -6.35 4.63
CA GLN A 91 -12.36 -6.85 5.94
C GLN A 91 -13.70 -7.58 5.84
N ALA A 92 -14.02 -8.37 6.88
CA ALA A 92 -15.30 -9.07 6.98
C ALA A 92 -16.49 -8.11 6.76
N GLU A 93 -17.49 -8.55 6.01
CA GLU A 93 -18.66 -7.73 5.66
C GLU A 93 -19.36 -7.19 6.91
N GLU A 94 -19.45 -8.01 7.96
CA GLU A 94 -20.06 -7.63 9.24
C GLU A 94 -19.32 -6.45 9.90
N MET A 95 -17.99 -6.42 9.78
CA MET A 95 -17.19 -5.30 10.28
C MET A 95 -17.49 -4.02 9.50
N ILE A 96 -17.54 -4.10 8.19
CA ILE A 96 -17.83 -2.93 7.33
C ILE A 96 -19.25 -2.40 7.59
N GLU A 97 -20.23 -3.28 7.73
CA GLU A 97 -21.62 -2.88 8.07
C GLU A 97 -21.71 -2.25 9.47
N MET A 98 -20.96 -2.77 10.45
CA MET A 98 -20.85 -2.14 11.77
C MET A 98 -20.28 -0.71 11.66
N VAL A 99 -19.20 -0.53 10.91
CA VAL A 99 -18.58 0.80 10.69
C VAL A 99 -19.55 1.76 10.00
N LYS A 100 -20.30 1.29 8.99
CA LYS A 100 -21.36 2.07 8.33
C LYS A 100 -22.48 2.48 9.31
N GLY A 101 -22.87 1.58 10.20
CA GLY A 101 -23.84 1.87 11.27
C GLY A 101 -23.36 2.97 12.19
N MET A 102 -22.10 2.92 12.63
CA MET A 102 -21.50 3.96 13.47
C MET A 102 -21.42 5.32 12.77
N LEU A 103 -21.08 5.34 11.47
CA LEU A 103 -21.12 6.56 10.66
C LEU A 103 -22.54 7.15 10.60
N ALA A 104 -23.56 6.30 10.46
CA ALA A 104 -24.97 6.73 10.44
C ALA A 104 -25.41 7.32 11.79
N GLU A 105 -24.81 6.90 12.90
CA GLU A 105 -25.01 7.42 14.25
C GLU A 105 -24.18 8.68 14.55
N GLY A 106 -23.33 9.13 13.58
CA GLY A 106 -22.53 10.34 13.71
C GLY A 106 -21.12 10.12 14.27
N THR A 107 -20.67 8.88 14.42
CA THR A 107 -19.28 8.57 14.81
C THR A 107 -18.40 8.67 13.56
N GLU A 108 -17.46 9.63 13.52
CA GLU A 108 -16.59 9.84 12.36
C GLU A 108 -15.23 9.18 12.47
N VAL A 109 -14.76 8.91 13.70
CA VAL A 109 -13.42 8.39 13.98
C VAL A 109 -13.44 7.29 15.03
N PHE A 110 -12.45 6.39 14.93
CA PHE A 110 -12.10 5.40 15.97
C PHE A 110 -10.72 5.71 16.56
N PRO A 111 -10.38 5.18 17.75
CA PRO A 111 -8.99 5.15 18.19
C PRO A 111 -8.10 4.54 17.10
N GLY A 112 -6.97 5.18 16.83
CA GLY A 112 -5.99 4.69 15.86
C GLY A 112 -5.37 3.37 16.29
N ILE A 113 -4.91 2.58 15.33
CA ILE A 113 -4.24 1.30 15.56
C ILE A 113 -2.91 1.51 16.31
N GLY A 114 -2.34 2.73 16.23
CA GLY A 114 -1.03 3.04 16.78
C GLY A 114 0.08 2.64 15.82
N SER A 115 1.30 2.48 16.36
CA SER A 115 2.48 2.06 15.60
C SER A 115 2.65 0.55 15.71
N ASP A 116 2.59 -0.16 14.59
CA ASP A 116 2.91 -1.60 14.51
C ASP A 116 4.32 -1.80 13.96
N ILE A 117 5.32 -1.55 14.83
CA ILE A 117 6.76 -1.66 14.57
C ILE A 117 7.37 -2.50 15.70
N ALA A 118 8.18 -3.50 15.36
CA ALA A 118 8.83 -4.38 16.32
C ALA A 118 10.02 -3.72 17.05
N ASP A 119 10.73 -2.79 16.39
CA ASP A 119 11.84 -2.06 16.99
C ASP A 119 11.32 -1.03 18.01
N PRO A 120 11.56 -1.21 19.34
CA PRO A 120 11.07 -0.31 20.37
C PRO A 120 11.70 1.10 20.31
N ASN A 121 12.77 1.28 19.54
CA ASN A 121 13.45 2.58 19.39
C ASN A 121 12.88 3.39 18.22
N VAL A 122 11.99 2.82 17.43
CA VAL A 122 11.35 3.47 16.29
C VAL A 122 9.87 3.66 16.57
N LYS A 123 9.37 4.84 16.26
CA LYS A 123 7.94 5.16 16.40
C LYS A 123 7.44 5.77 15.09
N GLU A 124 6.37 5.20 14.58
CA GLU A 124 5.67 5.75 13.44
C GLU A 124 5.00 7.08 13.80
N SER A 125 5.06 8.03 12.87
CA SER A 125 4.22 9.23 12.93
C SER A 125 2.87 8.90 12.32
N SER A 126 1.91 8.51 13.17
CA SER A 126 0.53 8.18 12.80
C SER A 126 -0.46 9.09 13.52
N TYR A 127 -1.67 9.20 12.99
CA TYR A 127 -2.74 9.89 13.68
C TYR A 127 -3.23 9.08 14.89
N PRO A 128 -3.68 9.76 15.96
CA PRO A 128 -4.23 9.06 17.13
C PRO A 128 -5.59 8.42 16.87
N GLU A 129 -6.23 8.78 15.75
CA GLU A 129 -7.56 8.34 15.35
C GLU A 129 -7.59 7.88 13.91
N THR A 130 -8.47 6.92 13.60
CA THR A 130 -8.73 6.41 12.25
C THR A 130 -10.09 6.90 11.77
N PRO A 131 -10.15 7.71 10.70
CA PRO A 131 -11.40 8.14 10.10
C PRO A 131 -12.15 6.98 9.44
N LEU A 132 -13.44 6.84 9.77
CA LEU A 132 -14.26 5.70 9.36
C LEU A 132 -14.73 5.76 7.90
N ALA A 133 -15.14 6.94 7.44
CA ALA A 133 -15.63 7.10 6.07
C ALA A 133 -14.54 6.84 5.01
N PRO A 134 -13.29 7.31 5.19
CA PRO A 134 -12.15 6.91 4.35
C PRO A 134 -11.88 5.41 4.35
N LEU A 135 -11.97 4.74 5.51
CA LEU A 135 -11.80 3.30 5.63
C LEU A 135 -12.86 2.54 4.81
N VAL A 136 -14.13 2.90 4.95
CA VAL A 136 -15.22 2.31 4.15
C VAL A 136 -14.97 2.53 2.67
N SER A 137 -14.60 3.75 2.25
CA SER A 137 -14.32 4.05 0.85
C SER A 137 -13.13 3.25 0.31
N MET A 138 -12.06 3.06 1.09
CA MET A 138 -10.94 2.20 0.70
C MET A 138 -11.40 0.78 0.38
N VAL A 139 -12.28 0.22 1.21
CA VAL A 139 -12.78 -1.15 1.04
C VAL A 139 -13.76 -1.25 -0.12
N GLU A 140 -14.80 -0.41 -0.12
CA GLU A 140 -15.93 -0.51 -1.06
C GLU A 140 -15.56 -0.01 -2.47
N ASP A 141 -14.88 1.13 -2.55
CA ASP A 141 -14.55 1.77 -3.82
C ASP A 141 -13.18 1.34 -4.37
N GLY A 142 -12.29 0.90 -3.48
CA GLY A 142 -10.93 0.52 -3.81
C GLY A 142 -10.73 -0.99 -3.91
N ILE A 143 -10.75 -1.70 -2.78
CA ILE A 143 -10.32 -3.10 -2.70
C ILE A 143 -11.32 -4.03 -3.38
N LYS A 144 -12.59 -4.00 -3.01
CA LYS A 144 -13.63 -4.92 -3.56
C LYS A 144 -13.68 -4.93 -5.09
N PRO A 145 -13.64 -3.77 -5.81
CA PRO A 145 -13.68 -3.76 -7.26
C PRO A 145 -12.44 -4.35 -7.94
N MET A 146 -11.32 -4.49 -7.23
CA MET A 146 -10.07 -5.04 -7.78
C MET A 146 -10.04 -6.58 -7.75
N LEU A 147 -10.72 -7.23 -6.81
CA LEU A 147 -10.61 -8.67 -6.56
C LEU A 147 -10.81 -9.50 -7.83
N SER A 148 -11.86 -9.23 -8.58
CA SER A 148 -12.17 -9.96 -9.81
C SER A 148 -11.19 -9.70 -10.97
N LYS A 149 -10.30 -8.72 -10.81
CA LYS A 149 -9.36 -8.27 -11.86
C LYS A 149 -7.94 -8.78 -11.65
N TYR A 150 -7.57 -9.24 -10.45
CA TYR A 150 -6.22 -9.70 -10.14
C TYR A 150 -5.71 -10.76 -11.14
N GLY A 151 -6.54 -11.73 -11.50
CA GLY A 151 -6.17 -12.79 -12.44
C GLY A 151 -5.90 -12.33 -13.88
N SER A 152 -6.39 -11.16 -14.25
CA SER A 152 -6.14 -10.58 -15.58
C SER A 152 -4.83 -9.78 -15.67
N CYS A 153 -4.29 -9.31 -14.54
CA CYS A 153 -3.06 -8.54 -14.53
C CYS A 153 -1.83 -9.44 -14.75
N LYS A 154 -0.97 -9.06 -15.69
CA LYS A 154 0.24 -9.84 -16.05
C LYS A 154 1.54 -9.15 -15.59
N ILE A 155 1.44 -8.04 -14.89
CA ILE A 155 2.58 -7.27 -14.39
C ILE A 155 3.31 -8.08 -13.31
N PRO A 156 4.66 -8.19 -13.36
CA PRO A 156 5.43 -8.83 -12.31
C PRO A 156 5.26 -8.13 -10.97
N MET A 157 5.15 -8.92 -9.89
CA MET A 157 4.99 -8.43 -8.52
C MET A 157 6.08 -8.98 -7.61
N LEU A 158 6.72 -8.11 -6.84
CA LEU A 158 7.42 -8.45 -5.60
C LEU A 158 6.46 -8.25 -4.43
N LEU A 159 6.12 -9.34 -3.74
CA LEU A 159 5.22 -9.34 -2.59
C LEU A 159 5.99 -9.65 -1.32
N ILE A 160 6.12 -8.64 -0.46
CA ILE A 160 6.83 -8.71 0.81
C ILE A 160 5.81 -8.75 1.94
N THR A 161 5.90 -9.77 2.81
CA THR A 161 4.92 -10.02 3.85
C THR A 161 5.61 -10.23 5.20
N SER A 162 5.25 -9.45 6.21
CA SER A 162 5.64 -9.68 7.60
C SER A 162 4.82 -10.82 8.20
N LYS A 163 5.48 -11.84 8.75
CA LYS A 163 4.78 -12.97 9.39
C LYS A 163 4.04 -12.58 10.66
N ASN A 164 4.49 -11.51 11.31
CA ASN A 164 3.95 -11.00 12.56
C ASN A 164 3.28 -9.63 12.36
N ASP A 165 2.55 -9.47 11.26
CA ASP A 165 1.72 -8.28 10.98
C ASP A 165 0.45 -8.36 11.84
N HIS A 166 0.18 -7.31 12.66
CA HIS A 166 -1.00 -7.24 13.54
C HIS A 166 -2.11 -6.35 12.96
N VAL A 167 -1.89 -5.77 11.77
CA VAL A 167 -2.83 -4.85 11.10
C VAL A 167 -3.50 -5.50 9.90
N VAL A 168 -2.70 -6.14 9.05
CA VAL A 168 -3.18 -6.88 7.88
C VAL A 168 -2.81 -8.35 8.06
N ASP A 169 -3.81 -9.24 8.06
CA ASP A 169 -3.57 -10.67 8.18
C ASP A 169 -2.62 -11.15 7.07
N PRO A 170 -1.45 -11.72 7.41
CA PRO A 170 -0.50 -12.24 6.42
C PRO A 170 -1.09 -13.24 5.44
N ALA A 171 -2.14 -13.98 5.83
CA ALA A 171 -2.84 -14.93 4.95
C ALA A 171 -3.45 -14.24 3.71
N THR A 172 -3.83 -12.96 3.81
CA THR A 172 -4.34 -12.19 2.66
C THR A 172 -3.30 -12.02 1.55
N SER A 173 -2.01 -12.04 1.90
CA SER A 173 -0.92 -12.05 0.93
C SER A 173 -0.79 -13.40 0.19
N ASP A 174 -1.13 -14.51 0.83
CA ASP A 174 -1.19 -15.82 0.18
C ASP A 174 -2.33 -15.86 -0.83
N GLU A 175 -3.49 -15.33 -0.46
CA GLU A 175 -4.64 -15.20 -1.35
C GLU A 175 -4.33 -14.30 -2.55
N LEU A 176 -3.70 -13.14 -2.32
CA LEU A 176 -3.27 -12.24 -3.39
C LEU A 176 -2.33 -12.95 -4.36
N ALA A 177 -1.31 -13.64 -3.84
CA ALA A 177 -0.34 -14.36 -4.67
C ALA A 177 -1.00 -15.47 -5.50
N ALA A 178 -1.99 -16.17 -4.94
CA ALA A 178 -2.74 -17.19 -5.65
C ALA A 178 -3.68 -16.64 -6.74
N GLN A 179 -4.19 -15.43 -6.54
CA GLN A 179 -5.14 -14.77 -7.46
C GLN A 179 -4.44 -13.94 -8.55
N TRP A 180 -3.18 -13.50 -8.33
CA TRP A 180 -2.48 -12.63 -9.26
C TRP A 180 -2.10 -13.35 -10.56
N GLY A 181 -2.44 -12.78 -11.70
CA GLY A 181 -2.24 -13.42 -12.98
C GLY A 181 -0.84 -13.29 -13.60
N GLY A 182 0.02 -12.47 -13.02
CA GLY A 182 1.42 -12.27 -13.41
C GLY A 182 2.40 -13.05 -12.54
N PRO A 183 3.72 -12.98 -12.85
CA PRO A 183 4.75 -13.57 -11.98
C PRO A 183 4.78 -12.92 -10.60
N VAL A 184 4.88 -13.72 -9.53
CA VAL A 184 4.99 -13.24 -8.15
C VAL A 184 6.27 -13.75 -7.52
N GLU A 185 7.14 -12.84 -7.10
CA GLU A 185 8.27 -13.12 -6.22
C GLU A 185 7.85 -12.82 -4.78
N ARG A 186 8.10 -13.76 -3.86
CA ARG A 186 7.66 -13.64 -2.47
C ARG A 186 8.83 -13.53 -1.52
N ILE A 187 8.72 -12.59 -0.56
CA ILE A 187 9.62 -12.45 0.58
C ILE A 187 8.79 -12.48 1.86
N LEU A 188 9.21 -13.31 2.81
CA LEU A 188 8.63 -13.35 4.15
C LEU A 188 9.61 -12.72 5.13
N LEU A 189 9.13 -11.77 5.93
CA LEU A 189 9.90 -11.08 6.97
C LEU A 189 9.60 -11.72 8.33
N ASP A 190 10.66 -12.09 9.05
CA ASP A 190 10.54 -12.74 10.37
C ASP A 190 10.63 -11.74 11.54
N ARG A 191 11.20 -10.55 11.32
CA ARG A 191 11.59 -9.61 12.39
C ARG A 191 10.70 -8.39 12.48
N SER A 192 10.16 -7.95 11.35
CA SER A 192 9.37 -6.73 11.26
C SER A 192 7.88 -7.01 11.39
N PHE A 193 7.14 -6.02 11.93
CA PHE A 193 5.69 -5.99 11.97
C PHE A 193 5.11 -5.25 10.75
N HIS A 194 3.91 -4.70 10.84
CA HIS A 194 3.20 -4.09 9.70
C HIS A 194 3.99 -3.00 8.98
N VAL A 195 4.58 -2.05 9.74
CA VAL A 195 5.30 -0.91 9.17
C VAL A 195 6.75 -1.29 8.85
N ALA A 196 6.94 -2.41 8.15
CA ALA A 196 8.22 -3.04 7.90
C ALA A 196 9.27 -2.12 7.25
N THR A 197 8.84 -1.08 6.51
CA THR A 197 9.73 -0.09 5.88
C THR A 197 10.41 0.86 6.86
N GLN A 198 10.06 0.80 8.15
CA GLN A 198 10.70 1.55 9.22
C GLN A 198 11.24 0.65 10.33
N ASP A 199 11.09 -0.66 10.18
CA ASP A 199 11.40 -1.69 11.17
C ASP A 199 12.74 -2.37 10.88
N TYR A 200 13.02 -3.48 11.56
CA TYR A 200 14.28 -4.24 11.49
C TYR A 200 14.71 -4.68 10.10
N ASP A 201 13.76 -4.94 9.19
CA ASP A 201 14.05 -5.45 7.85
C ASP A 201 14.07 -4.35 6.77
N LYS A 202 14.03 -3.06 7.16
CA LYS A 202 13.94 -1.92 6.22
C LYS A 202 15.02 -1.92 5.14
N ASP A 203 16.27 -2.22 5.52
CA ASP A 203 17.40 -2.23 4.58
C ASP A 203 17.28 -3.41 3.60
N PHE A 204 16.90 -4.58 4.09
CA PHE A 204 16.63 -5.77 3.26
C PHE A 204 15.46 -5.53 2.28
N ILE A 205 14.41 -4.83 2.72
CA ILE A 205 13.29 -4.42 1.85
C ILE A 205 13.80 -3.50 0.73
N ASN A 206 14.62 -2.50 1.07
CA ASN A 206 15.17 -1.57 0.10
C ASN A 206 16.04 -2.28 -0.95
N GLU A 207 16.96 -3.15 -0.52
CA GLU A 207 17.81 -3.95 -1.39
C GLU A 207 17.00 -4.86 -2.32
N SER A 208 16.01 -5.56 -1.77
CA SER A 208 15.14 -6.45 -2.52
C SER A 208 14.29 -5.71 -3.55
N ALA A 209 13.73 -4.55 -3.18
CA ALA A 209 12.95 -3.72 -4.09
C ALA A 209 13.81 -3.16 -5.23
N LEU A 210 15.03 -2.71 -4.94
CA LEU A 210 16.00 -2.25 -5.96
C LEU A 210 16.40 -3.38 -6.92
N ALA A 211 16.72 -4.57 -6.40
CA ALA A 211 17.07 -5.72 -7.23
C ALA A 211 15.91 -6.14 -8.15
N PHE A 212 14.69 -6.16 -7.62
CA PHE A 212 13.50 -6.43 -8.41
C PHE A 212 13.28 -5.37 -9.49
N ALA A 213 13.39 -4.08 -9.13
CA ALA A 213 13.23 -2.99 -10.09
C ALA A 213 14.25 -3.09 -11.23
N ALA A 214 15.53 -3.31 -10.91
CA ALA A 214 16.57 -3.51 -11.94
C ALA A 214 16.25 -4.68 -12.89
N LYS A 215 15.70 -5.79 -12.35
CA LYS A 215 15.30 -6.97 -13.14
C LYS A 215 14.16 -6.67 -14.11
N VAL A 216 13.12 -5.95 -13.67
CA VAL A 216 11.92 -5.70 -14.48
C VAL A 216 12.05 -4.49 -15.42
N THR A 217 13.12 -3.70 -15.24
CA THR A 217 13.43 -2.54 -16.08
C THR A 217 14.64 -2.76 -17.01
N ALA A 218 15.28 -3.92 -16.96
CA ALA A 218 16.37 -4.30 -17.86
C ALA A 218 15.94 -4.38 -19.34
#